data_df1fae3b9be97b10a28ab79a8a7e8e9e
#
_entry.id   df1fae3b9be97b10a28ab79a8a7e8e9e
#
_cell.length_a   1.000
_cell.length_b   1.000
_cell.length_c   1.000
_cell.angle_alpha   90.00
_cell.angle_beta   90.00
_cell.angle_gamma   90.00
#
_symmetry.space_group_name_H-M   'P 1'
#
loop_
_entity.id
_entity.type
_entity.pdbx_description
1 polymer ?
#
loop_
_entity_poly.entity_id
_entity_poly.type
_entity_poly.pdbx_seq_one_letter_code
_entity_poly.pdbx_strand_id
1 'polypeptide(L)'
;MLTRIVTVAATGLALASPAAADEMSINFTLDWSFEGPAAPYFLAIDNGHFADQGLDVEISAGEGSLDAIPKVASGAYPIGFADMASMIKFLDANEGAPVTAVMMIYDAPAFAIVGRHSLGVSEPADLEGRTLGAPPPDGAWAQFPAFASANDLDVDAITVEEVGFPTREPMLAQGNVDAITGFSFTSFLNLRRQGVDEDDISVMQMSDYGLELYGNAIIVNTDFAAENPEAVTGFLTAVVAGLRDTIADPESGISAIADRNPAIDEALELERLELALDNNIVTDWVREHGLGGIDEDRFARALEQIEETHDFQRDPTPELYFTSEFLPEDRMLD
;
A
#
# COMPACT_ATOMS: atom_id res chain seq x y z
N MET A 1 -13.67 -82.27 -31.28
CA MET A 1 -13.53 -80.85 -31.59
C MET A 1 -13.71 -80.06 -30.27
N LEU A 2 -12.65 -79.68 -29.62
CA LEU A 2 -12.73 -78.88 -28.41
C LEU A 2 -12.50 -77.38 -28.76
N THR A 3 -13.51 -76.56 -28.58
CA THR A 3 -13.43 -75.10 -28.78
C THR A 3 -12.90 -74.45 -27.50
N ARG A 4 -11.72 -73.84 -27.54
CA ARG A 4 -11.15 -73.04 -26.46
C ARG A 4 -11.74 -71.61 -26.51
N ILE A 5 -12.41 -71.21 -25.42
CA ILE A 5 -12.82 -69.85 -25.22
C ILE A 5 -11.64 -69.10 -24.56
N VAL A 6 -11.16 -68.06 -25.23
CA VAL A 6 -10.15 -67.13 -24.67
C VAL A 6 -10.88 -65.95 -24.06
N THR A 7 -10.84 -65.83 -22.75
CA THR A 7 -11.39 -64.65 -22.02
C THR A 7 -10.31 -63.57 -21.96
N VAL A 8 -10.53 -62.47 -22.67
CA VAL A 8 -9.68 -61.28 -22.58
C VAL A 8 -10.15 -60.43 -21.40
N ALA A 9 -9.33 -60.33 -20.33
CA ALA A 9 -9.57 -59.46 -19.22
C ALA A 9 -9.10 -58.03 -19.62
N ALA A 10 -10.03 -57.10 -19.80
CA ALA A 10 -9.73 -55.70 -19.99
C ALA A 10 -9.43 -55.06 -18.59
N THR A 11 -8.19 -54.76 -18.33
CA THR A 11 -7.77 -54.00 -17.15
C THR A 11 -8.04 -52.51 -17.41
N GLY A 12 -9.13 -52.00 -16.88
CA GLY A 12 -9.42 -50.54 -16.91
C GLY A 12 -8.44 -49.79 -15.99
N LEU A 13 -7.56 -48.96 -16.57
CA LEU A 13 -6.83 -47.96 -15.84
C LEU A 13 -7.80 -46.84 -15.42
N ALA A 14 -8.17 -46.77 -14.17
CA ALA A 14 -8.85 -45.63 -13.62
C ALA A 14 -7.83 -44.47 -13.53
N LEU A 15 -7.94 -43.48 -14.39
CA LEU A 15 -7.27 -42.19 -14.22
C LEU A 15 -7.90 -41.53 -13.00
N ALA A 16 -7.21 -41.56 -11.88
CA ALA A 16 -7.54 -40.70 -10.74
C ALA A 16 -7.35 -39.24 -11.19
N SER A 17 -8.46 -38.51 -11.35
CA SER A 17 -8.39 -37.05 -11.42
C SER A 17 -7.72 -36.58 -10.14
N PRO A 18 -6.74 -35.66 -10.18
CA PRO A 18 -6.28 -35.03 -8.98
C PRO A 18 -7.48 -34.35 -8.32
N ALA A 19 -7.74 -34.64 -7.05
CA ALA A 19 -8.65 -33.86 -6.25
C ALA A 19 -8.09 -32.42 -6.29
N ALA A 20 -8.88 -31.45 -6.73
CA ALA A 20 -8.56 -30.06 -6.50
C ALA A 20 -8.36 -29.92 -4.99
N ALA A 21 -7.18 -29.52 -4.56
CA ALA A 21 -6.97 -29.11 -3.18
C ALA A 21 -7.94 -27.94 -2.92
N ASP A 22 -8.62 -27.95 -1.78
CA ASP A 22 -9.45 -26.81 -1.41
C ASP A 22 -8.54 -25.57 -1.34
N GLU A 23 -8.91 -24.50 -2.02
CA GLU A 23 -8.16 -23.23 -2.00
C GLU A 23 -8.16 -22.67 -0.57
N MET A 24 -7.03 -22.12 -0.13
CA MET A 24 -6.95 -21.46 1.18
C MET A 24 -7.59 -20.08 1.08
N SER A 25 -8.61 -19.82 1.88
CA SER A 25 -9.26 -18.52 1.94
C SER A 25 -8.40 -17.52 2.72
N ILE A 26 -8.14 -16.35 2.13
CA ILE A 26 -7.37 -15.24 2.71
C ILE A 26 -8.18 -13.95 2.64
N ASN A 27 -8.43 -13.35 3.79
CA ASN A 27 -8.97 -12.00 3.89
C ASN A 27 -7.80 -11.00 3.86
N PHE A 28 -7.76 -10.14 2.84
CA PHE A 28 -6.76 -9.08 2.68
C PHE A 28 -7.39 -7.72 2.92
N THR A 29 -6.86 -6.91 3.83
CA THR A 29 -7.32 -5.54 4.07
C THR A 29 -6.41 -4.54 3.42
N LEU A 30 -6.98 -3.64 2.62
CA LEU A 30 -6.30 -2.41 2.21
C LEU A 30 -6.34 -1.40 3.36
N ASP A 31 -5.56 -0.35 3.23
CA ASP A 31 -5.64 0.83 4.12
C ASP A 31 -6.56 1.93 3.56
N TRP A 32 -7.06 1.77 2.33
CA TRP A 32 -7.88 2.76 1.66
C TRP A 32 -9.02 2.15 0.85
N SER A 33 -9.79 3.03 0.21
CA SER A 33 -10.89 2.69 -0.71
C SER A 33 -10.38 2.01 -1.99
N PHE A 34 -11.29 1.39 -2.73
CA PHE A 34 -10.99 0.81 -4.05
C PHE A 34 -10.86 1.92 -5.09
N GLU A 35 -9.67 2.48 -5.14
CA GLU A 35 -9.20 3.49 -6.10
C GLU A 35 -8.15 2.88 -7.04
N GLY A 36 -7.71 3.61 -8.06
CA GLY A 36 -6.74 3.15 -9.06
C GLY A 36 -5.59 2.30 -8.54
N PRO A 37 -4.86 2.72 -7.49
CA PRO A 37 -3.74 1.95 -6.95
C PRO A 37 -4.09 0.57 -6.37
N ALA A 38 -5.37 0.23 -6.19
CA ALA A 38 -5.80 -1.11 -5.80
C ALA A 38 -5.90 -2.10 -6.98
N ALA A 39 -5.76 -1.61 -8.22
CA ALA A 39 -5.89 -2.41 -9.45
C ALA A 39 -5.04 -3.69 -9.46
N PRO A 40 -3.76 -3.70 -9.02
CA PRO A 40 -2.93 -4.91 -9.08
C PRO A 40 -3.52 -6.09 -8.32
N TYR A 41 -4.17 -5.84 -7.20
CA TYR A 41 -4.77 -6.88 -6.37
C TYR A 41 -6.02 -7.47 -7.01
N PHE A 42 -6.83 -6.64 -7.65
CA PHE A 42 -8.03 -7.09 -8.36
C PHE A 42 -7.69 -7.82 -9.66
N LEU A 43 -6.69 -7.35 -10.40
CA LEU A 43 -6.19 -8.10 -11.57
C LEU A 43 -5.59 -9.44 -11.18
N ALA A 44 -4.91 -9.53 -10.02
CA ALA A 44 -4.41 -10.81 -9.52
C ALA A 44 -5.55 -11.80 -9.23
N ILE A 45 -6.74 -11.34 -8.80
CA ILE A 45 -7.93 -12.17 -8.67
C ILE A 45 -8.47 -12.54 -10.05
N ASP A 46 -8.75 -11.56 -10.91
CA ASP A 46 -9.48 -11.74 -12.16
C ASP A 46 -8.70 -12.57 -13.19
N ASN A 47 -7.37 -12.44 -13.20
CA ASN A 47 -6.46 -13.22 -14.03
C ASN A 47 -6.12 -14.60 -13.42
N GLY A 48 -6.62 -14.91 -12.22
CA GLY A 48 -6.44 -16.21 -11.58
C GLY A 48 -5.10 -16.41 -10.90
N HIS A 49 -4.27 -15.36 -10.73
CA HIS A 49 -2.94 -15.50 -10.15
C HIS A 49 -2.98 -16.01 -8.69
N PHE A 50 -3.97 -15.60 -7.89
CA PHE A 50 -4.17 -16.17 -6.56
C PHE A 50 -4.63 -17.63 -6.62
N ALA A 51 -5.57 -17.96 -7.49
CA ALA A 51 -6.06 -19.33 -7.67
C ALA A 51 -4.95 -20.28 -8.13
N ASP A 52 -4.04 -19.83 -9.01
CA ASP A 52 -2.84 -20.58 -9.44
C ASP A 52 -1.89 -20.90 -8.26
N GLN A 53 -1.95 -20.13 -7.18
CA GLN A 53 -1.23 -20.39 -5.93
C GLN A 53 -2.08 -21.16 -4.90
N GLY A 54 -3.29 -21.61 -5.27
CA GLY A 54 -4.20 -22.30 -4.37
C GLY A 54 -4.84 -21.40 -3.30
N LEU A 55 -5.00 -20.11 -3.62
CA LEU A 55 -5.54 -19.10 -2.72
C LEU A 55 -6.86 -18.53 -3.25
N ASP A 56 -7.84 -18.42 -2.36
CA ASP A 56 -9.10 -17.67 -2.57
C ASP A 56 -9.02 -16.38 -1.74
N VAL A 57 -8.84 -15.23 -2.41
CA VAL A 57 -8.55 -13.96 -1.76
C VAL A 57 -9.75 -13.03 -1.81
N GLU A 58 -10.21 -12.60 -0.63
CA GLU A 58 -11.22 -11.54 -0.47
C GLU A 58 -10.55 -10.24 -0.01
N ILE A 59 -10.81 -9.13 -0.73
CA ILE A 59 -10.22 -7.82 -0.46
C ILE A 59 -11.23 -6.91 0.21
N SER A 60 -10.83 -6.29 1.32
CA SER A 60 -11.62 -5.29 2.05
C SER A 60 -10.98 -3.92 1.95
N ALA A 61 -11.80 -2.88 1.77
CA ALA A 61 -11.35 -1.50 1.90
C ALA A 61 -11.01 -1.16 3.36
N GLY A 62 -10.10 -0.18 3.57
CA GLY A 62 -9.67 0.31 4.87
C GLY A 62 -10.03 1.78 5.12
N GLU A 63 -9.73 2.24 6.32
CA GLU A 63 -9.96 3.62 6.79
C GLU A 63 -8.65 4.26 7.30
N GLY A 64 -7.52 3.98 6.61
CA GLY A 64 -6.18 4.46 6.93
C GLY A 64 -5.27 3.36 7.47
N SER A 65 -3.95 3.59 7.38
CA SER A 65 -2.96 2.62 7.83
C SER A 65 -3.05 2.33 9.33
N LEU A 66 -3.40 3.33 10.16
CA LEU A 66 -3.58 3.15 11.60
C LEU A 66 -4.84 2.33 11.96
N ASP A 67 -5.75 2.09 11.00
CA ASP A 67 -6.86 1.14 11.13
C ASP A 67 -6.45 -0.27 10.65
N ALA A 68 -5.70 -0.36 9.54
CA ALA A 68 -5.32 -1.64 8.95
C ALA A 68 -4.30 -2.43 9.81
N ILE A 69 -3.28 -1.75 10.37
CA ILE A 69 -2.21 -2.40 11.14
C ILE A 69 -2.74 -3.18 12.34
N PRO A 70 -3.59 -2.62 13.23
CA PRO A 70 -4.17 -3.37 14.35
C PRO A 70 -5.04 -4.55 13.91
N LYS A 71 -5.73 -4.47 12.78
CA LYS A 71 -6.53 -5.56 12.22
C LYS A 71 -5.64 -6.76 11.87
N VAL A 72 -4.47 -6.50 11.26
CA VAL A 72 -3.50 -7.56 10.95
C VAL A 72 -2.84 -8.08 12.23
N ALA A 73 -2.38 -7.20 13.10
CA ALA A 73 -1.75 -7.61 14.37
C ALA A 73 -2.68 -8.45 15.25
N SER A 74 -3.98 -8.18 15.25
CA SER A 74 -4.97 -8.99 16.00
C SER A 74 -5.31 -10.33 15.35
N GLY A 75 -4.87 -10.58 14.11
CA GLY A 75 -5.23 -11.76 13.32
C GLY A 75 -6.65 -11.71 12.73
N ALA A 76 -7.34 -10.57 12.81
CA ALA A 76 -8.63 -10.39 12.13
C ALA A 76 -8.48 -10.47 10.60
N TYR A 77 -7.34 -10.03 10.10
CA TYR A 77 -6.88 -10.20 8.73
C TYR A 77 -5.49 -10.82 8.76
N PRO A 78 -5.23 -11.93 8.06
CA PRO A 78 -3.90 -12.53 8.02
C PRO A 78 -2.89 -11.66 7.26
N ILE A 79 -3.34 -10.92 6.27
CA ILE A 79 -2.52 -10.06 5.42
C ILE A 79 -3.20 -8.70 5.27
N GLY A 80 -2.42 -7.63 5.19
CA GLY A 80 -2.91 -6.27 4.97
C GLY A 80 -1.93 -5.42 4.17
N PHE A 81 -2.36 -4.21 3.88
CA PHE A 81 -1.59 -3.17 3.21
C PHE A 81 -1.58 -1.92 4.09
N ALA A 82 -0.40 -1.41 4.43
CA ALA A 82 -0.29 -0.27 5.33
C ALA A 82 1.06 0.44 5.19
N ASP A 83 1.10 1.69 5.67
CA ASP A 83 2.30 2.51 5.75
C ASP A 83 3.35 1.92 6.69
N MET A 84 4.60 1.89 6.20
CA MET A 84 5.71 1.28 6.89
C MET A 84 6.08 2.03 8.18
N ALA A 85 6.15 3.35 8.15
CA ALA A 85 6.53 4.13 9.32
C ALA A 85 5.45 4.11 10.42
N SER A 86 4.17 4.07 10.04
CA SER A 86 3.06 3.85 10.98
C SER A 86 3.15 2.47 11.64
N MET A 87 3.53 1.43 10.89
CA MET A 87 3.73 0.08 11.44
C MET A 87 4.92 0.05 12.42
N ILE A 88 6.03 0.71 12.09
CA ILE A 88 7.21 0.82 12.96
C ILE A 88 6.82 1.42 14.32
N LYS A 89 6.12 2.57 14.31
CA LYS A 89 5.64 3.25 15.53
C LYS A 89 4.62 2.40 16.30
N PHE A 90 3.74 1.68 15.59
CA PHE A 90 2.80 0.75 16.22
C PHE A 90 3.53 -0.38 16.94
N LEU A 91 4.54 -0.99 16.33
CA LEU A 91 5.32 -2.07 16.92
C LEU A 91 6.14 -1.63 18.11
N ASP A 92 6.67 -0.39 18.10
CA ASP A 92 7.36 0.18 19.24
C ASP A 92 6.41 0.37 20.45
N ALA A 93 5.20 0.86 20.20
CA ALA A 93 4.18 1.05 21.23
C ALA A 93 3.54 -0.25 21.72
N ASN A 94 3.59 -1.34 20.93
CA ASN A 94 2.92 -2.63 21.18
C ASN A 94 3.94 -3.77 21.08
N GLU A 95 4.80 -3.90 22.09
CA GLU A 95 5.84 -4.93 22.12
C GLU A 95 5.26 -6.34 21.92
N GLY A 96 5.84 -7.06 20.96
CA GLY A 96 5.43 -8.43 20.64
C GLY A 96 4.13 -8.53 19.83
N ALA A 97 3.61 -7.42 19.31
CA ALA A 97 2.51 -7.48 18.36
C ALA A 97 2.93 -8.28 17.10
N PRO A 98 2.15 -9.32 16.71
CA PRO A 98 2.56 -10.24 15.66
C PRO A 98 2.27 -9.68 14.27
N VAL A 99 3.05 -8.67 13.84
CA VAL A 99 2.96 -8.09 12.49
C VAL A 99 4.34 -7.70 11.97
N THR A 100 4.57 -7.90 10.67
CA THR A 100 5.79 -7.48 9.97
C THR A 100 5.49 -7.17 8.52
N ALA A 101 6.31 -6.33 7.86
CA ALA A 101 6.24 -6.12 6.42
C ALA A 101 7.02 -7.20 5.67
N VAL A 102 6.46 -7.62 4.53
CA VAL A 102 7.01 -8.72 3.71
C VAL A 102 7.21 -8.35 2.24
N MET A 103 6.64 -7.22 1.80
CA MET A 103 6.80 -6.73 0.43
C MET A 103 6.54 -5.22 0.38
N MET A 104 7.54 -4.45 -0.04
CA MET A 104 7.36 -3.01 -0.26
C MET A 104 6.62 -2.77 -1.57
N ILE A 105 5.52 -1.99 -1.53
CA ILE A 105 4.74 -1.65 -2.72
C ILE A 105 5.03 -0.22 -3.16
N TYR A 106 4.98 0.75 -2.23
CA TYR A 106 5.37 2.11 -2.52
C TYR A 106 6.83 2.32 -2.09
N ASP A 107 7.74 2.06 -3.03
CA ASP A 107 9.17 2.30 -2.83
C ASP A 107 9.40 3.78 -2.51
N ALA A 108 8.80 4.71 -3.25
CA ALA A 108 8.73 6.11 -2.87
C ALA A 108 7.40 6.41 -2.17
N PRO A 109 7.40 7.05 -0.98
CA PRO A 109 6.17 7.34 -0.26
C PRO A 109 5.32 8.37 -1.01
N ALA A 110 4.00 8.16 -1.02
CA ALA A 110 3.05 9.11 -1.58
C ALA A 110 2.66 10.24 -0.59
N PHE A 111 3.33 10.31 0.56
CA PHE A 111 3.03 11.31 1.59
C PHE A 111 3.31 12.71 1.09
N ALA A 112 2.33 13.58 1.25
CA ALA A 112 2.44 14.97 0.84
C ALA A 112 1.73 15.92 1.81
N ILE A 113 2.21 17.15 1.84
CA ILE A 113 1.41 18.30 2.21
C ILE A 113 0.88 18.90 0.93
N VAL A 114 -0.44 19.09 0.88
CA VAL A 114 -1.09 19.69 -0.28
C VAL A 114 -1.71 21.01 0.14
N GLY A 115 -1.29 22.08 -0.52
CA GLY A 115 -1.75 23.44 -0.28
C GLY A 115 -2.34 24.07 -1.54
N ARG A 116 -2.58 25.39 -1.47
CA ARG A 116 -3.00 26.17 -2.62
C ARG A 116 -2.19 27.46 -2.71
N HIS A 117 -1.67 27.76 -3.91
CA HIS A 117 -0.93 28.98 -4.16
C HIS A 117 -1.74 30.24 -3.82
N SER A 118 -3.05 30.22 -4.11
CA SER A 118 -3.97 31.33 -3.79
C SER A 118 -4.22 31.51 -2.27
N LEU A 119 -3.94 30.46 -1.45
CA LEU A 119 -3.98 30.55 0.01
C LEU A 119 -2.60 30.84 0.61
N GLY A 120 -1.58 31.03 -0.24
CA GLY A 120 -0.22 31.38 0.18
C GLY A 120 0.55 30.20 0.75
N VAL A 121 0.28 28.97 0.28
CA VAL A 121 1.04 27.76 0.63
C VAL A 121 1.63 27.15 -0.63
N SER A 122 2.95 27.20 -0.75
CA SER A 122 3.71 26.74 -1.92
C SER A 122 4.96 25.97 -1.56
N GLU A 123 5.50 26.18 -0.36
CA GLU A 123 6.70 25.54 0.18
C GLU A 123 6.51 25.25 1.68
N PRO A 124 7.32 24.37 2.30
CA PRO A 124 7.14 23.99 3.71
C PRO A 124 7.07 25.18 4.67
N ALA A 125 7.94 26.18 4.50
CA ALA A 125 7.99 27.36 5.36
C ALA A 125 6.68 28.17 5.38
N ASP A 126 5.87 28.08 4.33
CA ASP A 126 4.57 28.76 4.24
C ASP A 126 3.53 28.21 5.23
N LEU A 127 3.78 27.03 5.81
CA LEU A 127 2.86 26.43 6.79
C LEU A 127 2.84 27.20 8.13
N GLU A 128 3.89 27.91 8.47
CA GLU A 128 3.93 28.71 9.70
C GLU A 128 2.86 29.82 9.68
N GLY A 129 2.05 29.86 10.72
CA GLY A 129 0.91 30.76 10.84
C GLY A 129 -0.33 30.31 10.05
N ARG A 130 -0.34 29.10 9.49
CA ARG A 130 -1.45 28.52 8.70
C ARG A 130 -2.17 27.43 9.44
N THR A 131 -3.33 27.02 8.88
CA THR A 131 -4.13 25.91 9.37
C THR A 131 -3.91 24.69 8.48
N LEU A 132 -3.38 23.60 9.08
CA LEU A 132 -3.18 22.30 8.45
C LEU A 132 -4.32 21.36 8.84
N GLY A 133 -5.11 20.93 7.88
CA GLY A 133 -6.14 19.91 8.07
C GLY A 133 -5.55 18.51 7.99
N ALA A 134 -5.66 17.72 9.06
CA ALA A 134 -5.06 16.39 9.13
C ALA A 134 -6.04 15.36 9.70
N PRO A 135 -6.33 14.25 8.98
CA PRO A 135 -7.07 13.14 9.56
C PRO A 135 -6.20 12.37 10.57
N PRO A 136 -6.67 12.11 11.80
CA PRO A 136 -5.88 11.41 12.80
C PRO A 136 -5.33 10.02 12.37
N PRO A 137 -6.07 9.18 11.60
CA PRO A 137 -5.56 7.87 11.16
C PRO A 137 -4.75 7.92 9.85
N ASP A 138 -4.42 9.11 9.32
CA ASP A 138 -3.69 9.27 8.06
C ASP A 138 -2.19 8.95 8.23
N GLY A 139 -1.65 8.08 7.38
CA GLY A 139 -0.21 7.77 7.33
C GLY A 139 0.64 9.01 7.05
N ALA A 140 0.20 9.91 6.16
CA ALA A 140 0.92 11.15 5.87
C ALA A 140 0.96 12.08 7.09
N TRP A 141 -0.14 12.17 7.86
CA TRP A 141 -0.15 12.91 9.12
C TRP A 141 0.84 12.33 10.14
N ALA A 142 0.91 11.00 10.24
CA ALA A 142 1.84 10.33 11.14
C ALA A 142 3.32 10.66 10.84
N GLN A 143 3.65 11.10 9.62
CA GLN A 143 5.00 11.48 9.20
C GLN A 143 5.23 13.01 9.25
N PHE A 144 4.21 13.82 9.52
CA PHE A 144 4.35 15.28 9.61
C PHE A 144 5.43 15.76 10.59
N PRO A 145 5.62 15.15 11.77
CA PRO A 145 6.70 15.55 12.67
C PRO A 145 8.10 15.42 12.05
N ALA A 146 8.36 14.32 11.33
CA ALA A 146 9.64 14.13 10.64
C ALA A 146 9.81 15.12 9.48
N PHE A 147 8.74 15.37 8.69
CA PHE A 147 8.74 16.41 7.67
C PHE A 147 9.03 17.81 8.25
N ALA A 148 8.39 18.15 9.36
CA ALA A 148 8.62 19.43 10.03
C ALA A 148 10.06 19.56 10.54
N SER A 149 10.62 18.51 11.12
CA SER A 149 12.01 18.46 11.56
C SER A 149 12.98 18.64 10.40
N ALA A 150 12.80 17.91 9.31
CA ALA A 150 13.66 17.98 8.12
C ALA A 150 13.65 19.36 7.43
N ASN A 151 12.62 20.17 7.68
CA ASN A 151 12.44 21.50 7.07
C ASN A 151 12.54 22.64 8.08
N ASP A 152 13.04 22.41 9.30
CA ASP A 152 13.23 23.41 10.36
C ASP A 152 11.94 24.20 10.69
N LEU A 153 10.75 23.58 10.60
CA LEU A 153 9.48 24.26 10.85
C LEU A 153 9.20 24.45 12.34
N ASP A 154 8.71 25.62 12.72
CA ASP A 154 8.12 25.85 14.04
C ASP A 154 6.70 25.27 14.10
N VAL A 155 6.58 24.03 14.59
CA VAL A 155 5.29 23.32 14.68
C VAL A 155 4.30 24.03 15.62
N ASP A 156 4.79 24.81 16.60
CA ASP A 156 3.93 25.59 17.50
C ASP A 156 3.28 26.79 16.78
N ALA A 157 3.84 27.21 15.65
CA ALA A 157 3.28 28.24 14.79
C ALA A 157 2.20 27.70 13.83
N ILE A 158 2.03 26.39 13.70
CA ILE A 158 1.08 25.75 12.80
C ILE A 158 -0.19 25.35 13.57
N THR A 159 -1.36 25.81 13.11
CA THR A 159 -2.62 25.36 13.69
C THR A 159 -3.04 24.05 13.04
N VAL A 160 -3.15 22.98 13.81
CA VAL A 160 -3.65 21.70 13.30
C VAL A 160 -5.15 21.58 13.55
N GLU A 161 -5.93 21.32 12.49
CA GLU A 161 -7.35 21.02 12.58
C GLU A 161 -7.57 19.53 12.24
N GLU A 162 -8.15 18.79 13.19
CA GLU A 162 -8.56 17.41 12.96
C GLU A 162 -9.74 17.38 11.99
N VAL A 163 -9.55 16.77 10.83
CA VAL A 163 -10.56 16.63 9.78
C VAL A 163 -10.80 15.16 9.48
N GLY A 164 -11.99 14.85 8.95
CA GLY A 164 -12.26 13.50 8.43
C GLY A 164 -11.78 13.36 6.98
N PHE A 165 -11.41 12.17 6.54
CA PHE A 165 -11.06 11.89 5.14
C PHE A 165 -12.08 12.41 4.13
N PRO A 166 -13.42 12.26 4.34
CA PRO A 166 -14.41 12.76 3.37
C PRO A 166 -14.49 14.28 3.30
N THR A 167 -13.97 14.99 4.31
CA THR A 167 -14.07 16.45 4.41
C THR A 167 -12.76 17.17 4.14
N ARG A 168 -11.65 16.45 4.11
CA ARG A 168 -10.29 16.98 3.98
C ARG A 168 -10.09 17.87 2.75
N GLU A 169 -10.25 17.31 1.56
CA GLU A 169 -10.14 18.08 0.30
C GLU A 169 -11.23 19.13 0.15
N PRO A 170 -12.52 18.89 0.48
CA PRO A 170 -13.54 19.94 0.52
C PRO A 170 -13.17 21.15 1.38
N MET A 171 -12.53 20.96 2.54
CA MET A 171 -12.13 22.06 3.41
C MET A 171 -11.02 22.90 2.79
N LEU A 172 -10.01 22.26 2.16
CA LEU A 172 -8.97 22.97 1.43
C LEU A 172 -9.53 23.68 0.18
N ALA A 173 -10.38 23.02 -0.59
CA ALA A 173 -11.01 23.61 -1.76
C ALA A 173 -11.81 24.88 -1.43
N GLN A 174 -12.47 24.92 -0.26
CA GLN A 174 -13.25 26.06 0.22
C GLN A 174 -12.41 27.11 0.99
N GLY A 175 -11.12 26.82 1.26
CA GLY A 175 -10.25 27.70 2.05
C GLY A 175 -10.57 27.71 3.55
N ASN A 176 -11.20 26.65 4.08
CA ASN A 176 -11.46 26.50 5.51
C ASN A 176 -10.20 26.02 6.25
N VAL A 177 -9.28 25.36 5.53
CA VAL A 177 -7.88 25.10 5.94
C VAL A 177 -6.97 25.59 4.81
N ASP A 178 -5.70 25.88 5.11
CA ASP A 178 -4.74 26.43 4.16
C ASP A 178 -3.95 25.30 3.45
N ALA A 179 -3.77 24.18 4.14
CA ALA A 179 -3.11 22.98 3.63
C ALA A 179 -3.74 21.72 4.25
N ILE A 180 -3.44 20.56 3.67
CA ILE A 180 -3.84 19.25 4.20
C ILE A 180 -2.68 18.25 4.12
N THR A 181 -2.69 17.23 4.99
CA THR A 181 -1.88 16.03 4.80
C THR A 181 -2.63 15.04 3.91
N GLY A 182 -1.91 14.20 3.17
CA GLY A 182 -2.52 13.14 2.38
C GLY A 182 -1.55 12.48 1.42
N PHE A 183 -2.07 11.63 0.55
CA PHE A 183 -1.31 11.09 -0.56
C PHE A 183 -1.37 12.05 -1.74
N SER A 184 -0.21 12.33 -2.35
CA SER A 184 -0.04 13.31 -3.42
C SER A 184 -1.07 13.15 -4.54
N PHE A 185 -1.17 11.97 -5.13
CA PHE A 185 -2.09 11.68 -6.23
C PHE A 185 -3.57 11.73 -5.79
N THR A 186 -3.91 11.24 -4.59
CA THR A 186 -5.30 11.25 -4.10
C THR A 186 -5.79 12.67 -3.85
N SER A 187 -5.04 13.46 -3.08
CA SER A 187 -5.46 14.83 -2.74
C SER A 187 -5.45 15.76 -3.94
N PHE A 188 -4.43 15.65 -4.81
CA PHE A 188 -4.35 16.43 -6.05
C PHE A 188 -5.57 16.22 -6.95
N LEU A 189 -5.87 14.96 -7.29
CA LEU A 189 -6.98 14.63 -8.18
C LEU A 189 -8.35 14.96 -7.56
N ASN A 190 -8.51 14.72 -6.26
CA ASN A 190 -9.75 15.05 -5.57
C ASN A 190 -10.01 16.57 -5.51
N LEU A 191 -8.97 17.40 -5.38
CA LEU A 191 -9.09 18.86 -5.45
C LEU A 191 -9.49 19.32 -6.85
N ARG A 192 -8.85 18.78 -7.90
CA ARG A 192 -9.24 19.05 -9.30
C ARG A 192 -10.72 18.69 -9.54
N ARG A 193 -11.16 17.54 -9.08
CA ARG A 193 -12.57 17.10 -9.17
C ARG A 193 -13.52 18.06 -8.46
N GLN A 194 -13.08 18.77 -7.42
CA GLN A 194 -13.85 19.79 -6.72
C GLN A 194 -13.79 21.17 -7.39
N GLY A 195 -13.10 21.28 -8.52
CA GLY A 195 -13.01 22.49 -9.33
C GLY A 195 -11.91 23.45 -8.89
N VAL A 196 -10.95 23.00 -8.09
CA VAL A 196 -9.71 23.76 -7.86
C VAL A 196 -8.87 23.70 -9.12
N ASP A 197 -8.40 24.87 -9.58
CA ASP A 197 -7.52 24.96 -10.73
C ASP A 197 -6.20 24.20 -10.46
N GLU A 198 -5.75 23.39 -11.40
CA GLU A 198 -4.53 22.62 -11.28
C GLU A 198 -3.31 23.50 -10.96
N ASP A 199 -3.22 24.66 -11.63
CA ASP A 199 -2.15 25.64 -11.41
C ASP A 199 -2.21 26.30 -10.01
N ASP A 200 -3.32 26.15 -9.26
CA ASP A 200 -3.46 26.65 -7.90
C ASP A 200 -3.10 25.59 -6.83
N ILE A 201 -2.97 24.33 -7.22
CA ILE A 201 -2.65 23.24 -6.28
C ILE A 201 -1.12 23.14 -6.14
N SER A 202 -0.63 23.25 -4.92
CA SER A 202 0.76 22.95 -4.57
C SER A 202 0.84 21.58 -3.90
N VAL A 203 1.65 20.68 -4.46
CA VAL A 203 1.91 19.34 -3.89
C VAL A 203 3.36 19.29 -3.41
N MET A 204 3.55 19.24 -2.11
CA MET A 204 4.86 19.07 -1.48
C MET A 204 5.01 17.60 -1.10
N GLN A 205 5.59 16.78 -2.01
CA GLN A 205 5.94 15.40 -1.68
C GLN A 205 6.99 15.42 -0.57
N MET A 206 6.76 14.70 0.52
CA MET A 206 7.66 14.72 1.68
C MET A 206 9.05 14.19 1.32
N SER A 207 9.15 13.27 0.36
CA SER A 207 10.43 12.78 -0.17
C SER A 207 11.27 13.86 -0.85
N ASP A 208 10.64 14.84 -1.51
CA ASP A 208 11.36 15.95 -2.17
C ASP A 208 11.93 16.95 -1.16
N TYR A 209 11.45 16.85 0.08
CA TYR A 209 11.81 17.72 1.20
C TYR A 209 12.54 16.96 2.31
N GLY A 210 13.29 15.94 1.96
CA GLY A 210 14.28 15.31 2.82
C GLY A 210 13.82 14.06 3.58
N LEU A 211 12.60 13.55 3.40
CA LEU A 211 12.19 12.28 3.97
C LEU A 211 12.64 11.11 3.10
N GLU A 212 13.49 10.22 3.67
CA GLU A 212 13.94 9.00 3.01
C GLU A 212 13.08 7.76 3.36
N LEU A 213 11.89 8.00 3.90
CA LEU A 213 10.96 6.95 4.32
C LEU A 213 10.51 6.10 3.12
N TYR A 214 10.08 4.88 3.42
CA TYR A 214 9.29 4.06 2.50
C TYR A 214 7.80 4.38 2.68
N GLY A 215 7.01 4.04 1.66
CA GLY A 215 5.56 4.15 1.74
C GLY A 215 4.90 2.87 2.24
N ASN A 216 3.84 2.45 1.55
CA ASN A 216 3.05 1.32 1.98
C ASN A 216 3.64 -0.02 1.54
N ALA A 217 3.49 -1.00 2.42
CA ALA A 217 3.94 -2.38 2.23
C ALA A 217 2.78 -3.37 2.43
N ILE A 218 2.94 -4.57 1.88
CA ILE A 218 2.18 -5.73 2.33
C ILE A 218 2.72 -6.12 3.69
N ILE A 219 1.84 -6.16 4.67
CA ILE A 219 2.11 -6.58 6.04
C ILE A 219 1.40 -7.90 6.33
N VAL A 220 1.99 -8.74 7.15
CA VAL A 220 1.45 -10.06 7.49
C VAL A 220 1.41 -10.26 9.00
N ASN A 221 0.40 -10.96 9.48
CA ASN A 221 0.42 -11.49 10.84
C ASN A 221 1.50 -12.58 10.94
N THR A 222 2.45 -12.41 11.87
CA THR A 222 3.61 -13.31 11.96
C THR A 222 3.25 -14.72 12.42
N ASP A 223 2.20 -14.90 13.20
CA ASP A 223 1.71 -16.22 13.59
C ASP A 223 1.12 -16.95 12.37
N PHE A 224 0.33 -16.22 11.55
CA PHE A 224 -0.18 -16.76 10.29
C PHE A 224 0.95 -17.13 9.34
N ALA A 225 1.97 -16.25 9.19
CA ALA A 225 3.11 -16.51 8.31
C ALA A 225 3.93 -17.74 8.75
N ALA A 226 4.11 -17.92 10.06
CA ALA A 226 4.82 -19.07 10.60
C ALA A 226 4.06 -20.40 10.37
N GLU A 227 2.72 -20.36 10.42
CA GLU A 227 1.87 -21.53 10.17
C GLU A 227 1.68 -21.83 8.68
N ASN A 228 1.73 -20.80 7.82
CA ASN A 228 1.39 -20.88 6.41
C ASN A 228 2.41 -20.16 5.49
N PRO A 229 3.73 -20.47 5.57
CA PRO A 229 4.75 -19.74 4.81
C PRO A 229 4.57 -19.84 3.29
N GLU A 230 4.11 -20.99 2.79
CA GLU A 230 3.84 -21.20 1.36
C GLU A 230 2.67 -20.33 0.87
N ALA A 231 1.66 -20.09 1.70
CA ALA A 231 0.53 -19.23 1.37
C ALA A 231 0.96 -17.77 1.28
N VAL A 232 1.84 -17.30 2.18
CA VAL A 232 2.40 -15.94 2.11
C VAL A 232 3.23 -15.76 0.84
N THR A 233 4.15 -16.68 0.54
CA THR A 233 4.95 -16.63 -0.71
C THR A 233 4.05 -16.68 -1.95
N GLY A 234 3.01 -17.54 -1.96
CA GLY A 234 2.03 -17.62 -3.04
C GLY A 234 1.26 -16.31 -3.22
N PHE A 235 0.84 -15.68 -2.11
CA PHE A 235 0.17 -14.39 -2.13
C PHE A 235 1.06 -13.31 -2.76
N LEU A 236 2.32 -13.19 -2.34
CA LEU A 236 3.26 -12.22 -2.91
C LEU A 236 3.57 -12.50 -4.37
N THR A 237 3.67 -13.77 -4.77
CA THR A 237 3.84 -14.17 -6.18
C THR A 237 2.67 -13.69 -7.04
N ALA A 238 1.45 -13.87 -6.57
CA ALA A 238 0.26 -13.40 -7.27
C ALA A 238 0.20 -11.87 -7.33
N VAL A 239 0.60 -11.16 -6.26
CA VAL A 239 0.69 -9.69 -6.24
C VAL A 239 1.72 -9.19 -7.26
N VAL A 240 2.89 -9.83 -7.37
CA VAL A 240 3.89 -9.48 -8.41
C VAL A 240 3.30 -9.64 -9.81
N ALA A 241 2.58 -10.73 -10.07
CA ALA A 241 1.92 -10.95 -11.35
C ALA A 241 0.85 -9.89 -11.64
N GLY A 242 0.00 -9.56 -10.67
CA GLY A 242 -1.00 -8.50 -10.79
C GLY A 242 -0.40 -7.12 -11.00
N LEU A 243 0.74 -6.81 -10.37
CA LEU A 243 1.49 -5.57 -10.62
C LEU A 243 2.03 -5.52 -12.05
N ARG A 244 2.61 -6.61 -12.55
CA ARG A 244 3.09 -6.70 -13.94
C ARG A 244 1.96 -6.51 -14.95
N ASP A 245 0.81 -7.16 -14.73
CA ASP A 245 -0.36 -7.00 -15.57
C ASP A 245 -0.87 -5.55 -15.57
N THR A 246 -0.93 -4.93 -14.39
CA THR A 246 -1.35 -3.54 -14.23
C THR A 246 -0.40 -2.56 -14.92
N ILE A 247 0.91 -2.78 -14.83
CA ILE A 247 1.92 -1.96 -15.49
C ILE A 247 1.84 -2.12 -17.02
N ALA A 248 1.55 -3.32 -17.50
CA ALA A 248 1.41 -3.60 -18.92
C ALA A 248 0.10 -3.03 -19.52
N ASP A 249 -0.99 -3.05 -18.76
CA ASP A 249 -2.33 -2.59 -19.17
C ASP A 249 -3.08 -1.96 -17.99
N PRO A 250 -2.81 -0.68 -17.67
CA PRO A 250 -3.50 0.02 -16.59
C PRO A 250 -5.02 0.13 -16.79
N GLU A 251 -5.51 0.21 -18.03
CA GLU A 251 -6.95 0.29 -18.34
C GLU A 251 -7.69 -0.98 -17.88
N SER A 252 -7.09 -2.17 -18.08
CA SER A 252 -7.63 -3.43 -17.57
C SER A 252 -7.72 -3.43 -16.05
N GLY A 253 -6.72 -2.84 -15.36
CA GLY A 253 -6.74 -2.66 -13.92
C GLY A 253 -7.92 -1.82 -13.43
N ILE A 254 -8.20 -0.72 -14.12
CA ILE A 254 -9.35 0.14 -13.79
C ILE A 254 -10.68 -0.57 -14.06
N SER A 255 -10.77 -1.35 -15.13
CA SER A 255 -11.96 -2.15 -15.40
C SER A 255 -12.25 -3.16 -14.28
N ALA A 256 -11.21 -3.80 -13.74
CA ALA A 256 -11.35 -4.72 -12.60
C ALA A 256 -11.87 -4.03 -11.32
N ILE A 257 -11.50 -2.76 -11.09
CA ILE A 257 -12.07 -1.94 -10.00
C ILE A 257 -13.52 -1.56 -10.29
N ALA A 258 -13.82 -1.12 -11.53
CA ALA A 258 -15.15 -0.68 -11.93
C ALA A 258 -16.20 -1.79 -11.79
N ASP A 259 -15.83 -3.04 -12.06
CA ASP A 259 -16.69 -4.20 -11.86
C ASP A 259 -17.11 -4.39 -10.38
N ARG A 260 -16.29 -3.92 -9.44
CA ARG A 260 -16.53 -4.01 -7.99
C ARG A 260 -17.10 -2.73 -7.40
N ASN A 261 -16.82 -1.59 -8.03
CA ASN A 261 -17.30 -0.26 -7.63
C ASN A 261 -17.76 0.54 -8.85
N PRO A 262 -18.98 0.28 -9.38
CA PRO A 262 -19.49 0.95 -10.57
C PRO A 262 -19.70 2.48 -10.44
N ALA A 263 -19.44 3.04 -9.27
CA ALA A 263 -19.59 4.48 -9.00
C ALA A 263 -18.30 5.28 -9.23
N ILE A 264 -17.19 4.62 -9.60
CA ILE A 264 -15.92 5.30 -9.86
C ILE A 264 -15.97 6.11 -11.16
N ASP A 265 -15.15 7.14 -11.22
CA ASP A 265 -14.79 7.83 -12.47
C ASP A 265 -13.55 7.13 -13.05
N GLU A 266 -13.76 6.24 -14.02
CA GLU A 266 -12.69 5.42 -14.59
C GLU A 266 -11.52 6.25 -15.14
N ALA A 267 -11.79 7.41 -15.75
CA ALA A 267 -10.73 8.27 -16.28
C ALA A 267 -9.88 8.89 -15.14
N LEU A 268 -10.53 9.31 -14.06
CA LEU A 268 -9.83 9.82 -12.88
C LEU A 268 -9.01 8.73 -12.18
N GLU A 269 -9.57 7.53 -12.08
CA GLU A 269 -8.88 6.41 -11.42
C GLU A 269 -7.72 5.87 -12.26
N LEU A 270 -7.80 5.96 -13.60
CA LEU A 270 -6.68 5.66 -14.49
C LEU A 270 -5.54 6.65 -14.27
N GLU A 271 -5.83 7.95 -14.27
CA GLU A 271 -4.82 8.99 -13.98
C GLU A 271 -4.19 8.79 -12.59
N ARG A 272 -5.00 8.44 -11.59
CA ARG A 272 -4.52 8.13 -10.23
C ARG A 272 -3.57 6.93 -10.21
N LEU A 273 -3.92 5.87 -10.92
CA LEU A 273 -3.09 4.67 -11.05
C LEU A 273 -1.77 4.98 -11.73
N GLU A 274 -1.81 5.68 -12.86
CA GLU A 274 -0.60 6.07 -13.59
C GLU A 274 0.33 6.93 -12.73
N LEU A 275 -0.20 7.93 -12.00
CA LEU A 275 0.59 8.72 -11.06
C LEU A 275 1.23 7.87 -9.96
N ALA A 276 0.50 6.90 -9.41
CA ALA A 276 1.04 6.00 -8.38
C ALA A 276 2.11 5.05 -8.94
N LEU A 277 1.89 4.52 -10.16
CA LEU A 277 2.87 3.67 -10.83
C LEU A 277 4.17 4.43 -11.11
N ASP A 278 4.07 5.62 -11.69
CA ASP A 278 5.23 6.39 -12.15
C ASP A 278 6.04 7.00 -10.99
N ASN A 279 5.37 7.46 -9.93
CA ASN A 279 6.04 8.21 -8.87
C ASN A 279 6.35 7.37 -7.61
N ASN A 280 5.63 6.26 -7.38
CA ASN A 280 5.69 5.58 -6.09
C ASN A 280 6.06 4.09 -6.21
N ILE A 281 5.62 3.40 -7.27
CA ILE A 281 5.78 1.94 -7.40
C ILE A 281 6.97 1.59 -8.28
N VAL A 282 7.04 2.17 -9.51
CA VAL A 282 8.02 1.79 -10.53
C VAL A 282 9.16 2.79 -10.54
N THR A 283 9.85 2.93 -9.40
CA THR A 283 11.01 3.80 -9.25
C THR A 283 12.24 3.26 -9.99
N ASP A 284 13.29 4.07 -10.12
CA ASP A 284 14.55 3.61 -10.69
C ASP A 284 15.15 2.43 -9.90
N TRP A 285 15.02 2.45 -8.57
CA TRP A 285 15.48 1.36 -7.72
C TRP A 285 14.72 0.06 -8.02
N VAL A 286 13.39 0.13 -8.13
CA VAL A 286 12.54 -1.03 -8.47
C VAL A 286 12.84 -1.56 -9.86
N ARG A 287 13.11 -0.69 -10.84
CA ARG A 287 13.52 -1.11 -12.20
C ARG A 287 14.84 -1.90 -12.19
N GLU A 288 15.76 -1.56 -11.31
CA GLU A 288 17.08 -2.23 -11.19
C GLU A 288 17.02 -3.49 -10.32
N HIS A 289 16.24 -3.51 -9.22
CA HIS A 289 16.29 -4.54 -8.19
C HIS A 289 15.02 -5.40 -8.11
N GLY A 290 13.97 -5.05 -8.87
CA GLY A 290 12.69 -5.75 -8.88
C GLY A 290 11.72 -5.29 -7.78
N LEU A 291 10.48 -5.75 -7.89
CA LEU A 291 9.38 -5.38 -7.00
C LEU A 291 9.58 -5.92 -5.58
N GLY A 292 9.13 -5.17 -4.60
CA GLY A 292 8.88 -5.64 -3.24
C GLY A 292 10.06 -5.65 -2.28
N GLY A 293 11.29 -5.42 -2.75
CA GLY A 293 12.47 -5.34 -1.90
C GLY A 293 12.63 -3.97 -1.22
N ILE A 294 13.68 -3.85 -0.41
CA ILE A 294 14.13 -2.59 0.20
C ILE A 294 15.64 -2.42 0.00
N ASP A 295 16.11 -1.17 -0.03
CA ASP A 295 17.51 -0.81 0.14
C ASP A 295 17.78 -0.71 1.65
N GLU A 296 18.65 -1.59 2.19
CA GLU A 296 18.93 -1.69 3.61
C GLU A 296 19.55 -0.40 4.18
N ASP A 297 20.45 0.25 3.42
CA ASP A 297 21.09 1.49 3.84
C ASP A 297 20.08 2.65 3.89
N ARG A 298 19.18 2.74 2.91
CA ARG A 298 18.06 3.70 2.93
C ARG A 298 17.12 3.43 4.08
N PHE A 299 16.79 2.16 4.34
CA PHE A 299 15.88 1.82 5.43
C PHE A 299 16.48 2.16 6.80
N ALA A 300 17.79 1.95 6.98
CA ALA A 300 18.49 2.40 8.21
C ALA A 300 18.38 3.91 8.39
N ARG A 301 18.62 4.73 7.35
CA ARG A 301 18.44 6.20 7.41
C ARG A 301 16.99 6.61 7.67
N ALA A 302 16.02 5.88 7.10
CA ALA A 302 14.60 6.11 7.39
C ALA A 302 14.28 5.90 8.89
N LEU A 303 14.86 4.86 9.52
CA LEU A 303 14.72 4.64 10.98
C LEU A 303 15.34 5.77 11.78
N GLU A 304 16.54 6.26 11.41
CA GLU A 304 17.18 7.43 12.04
C GLU A 304 16.27 8.68 11.96
N GLN A 305 15.62 8.93 10.81
CA GLN A 305 14.68 10.05 10.67
C GLN A 305 13.42 9.89 11.54
N ILE A 306 12.92 8.68 11.71
CA ILE A 306 11.79 8.44 12.62
C ILE A 306 12.25 8.70 14.07
N GLU A 307 13.47 8.30 14.46
CA GLU A 307 14.04 8.49 15.79
C GLU A 307 14.19 9.97 16.16
N GLU A 308 14.42 10.87 15.20
CA GLU A 308 14.48 12.32 15.46
C GLU A 308 13.18 12.89 16.10
N THR A 309 12.05 12.24 15.86
CA THR A 309 10.72 12.72 16.28
C THR A 309 9.90 11.72 17.08
N HIS A 310 10.45 10.50 17.28
CA HIS A 310 9.81 9.42 18.00
C HIS A 310 10.82 8.79 18.96
N ASP A 311 10.56 8.90 20.27
CA ASP A 311 11.37 8.26 21.31
C ASP A 311 11.10 6.75 21.32
N PHE A 312 11.93 5.98 20.61
CA PHE A 312 11.83 4.53 20.59
C PHE A 312 12.07 3.93 21.97
N GLN A 313 11.24 2.97 22.35
CA GLN A 313 11.39 2.18 23.58
C GLN A 313 12.49 1.11 23.46
N ARG A 314 12.92 0.81 22.21
CA ARG A 314 13.94 -0.18 21.85
C ARG A 314 14.72 0.31 20.66
N ASP A 315 16.00 -0.07 20.55
CA ASP A 315 16.80 0.25 19.37
C ASP A 315 16.10 -0.28 18.12
N PRO A 316 15.71 0.57 17.17
CA PRO A 316 15.08 0.14 15.94
C PRO A 316 16.14 -0.47 15.01
N THR A 317 15.88 -1.70 14.54
CA THR A 317 16.70 -2.33 13.50
C THR A 317 15.82 -2.81 12.34
N PRO A 318 16.32 -2.75 11.09
CA PRO A 318 15.52 -3.12 9.92
C PRO A 318 14.83 -4.48 10.03
N GLU A 319 15.51 -5.48 10.60
CA GLU A 319 15.04 -6.85 10.72
C GLU A 319 13.82 -7.02 11.66
N LEU A 320 13.57 -6.02 12.52
CA LEU A 320 12.38 -6.01 13.37
C LEU A 320 11.10 -5.71 12.58
N TYR A 321 11.24 -5.07 11.43
CA TYR A 321 10.12 -4.45 10.71
C TYR A 321 9.89 -5.00 9.32
N PHE A 322 10.92 -5.59 8.69
CA PHE A 322 10.83 -6.11 7.33
C PHE A 322 11.57 -7.44 7.19
N THR A 323 10.97 -8.38 6.48
CA THR A 323 11.64 -9.61 6.06
C THR A 323 11.40 -9.87 4.57
N SER A 324 12.47 -10.22 3.85
CA SER A 324 12.41 -10.64 2.45
C SER A 324 12.22 -12.15 2.25
N GLU A 325 12.06 -12.91 3.34
CA GLU A 325 11.99 -14.38 3.33
C GLU A 325 10.93 -14.95 2.38
N PHE A 326 9.81 -14.24 2.25
CA PHE A 326 8.66 -14.69 1.46
C PHE A 326 8.63 -14.10 0.04
N LEU A 327 9.58 -13.21 -0.30
CA LEU A 327 9.59 -12.58 -1.64
C LEU A 327 9.89 -13.62 -2.72
N PRO A 328 9.12 -13.65 -3.82
CA PRO A 328 9.43 -14.53 -4.94
C PRO A 328 10.76 -14.16 -5.60
N GLU A 329 11.48 -15.17 -6.11
CA GLU A 329 12.73 -14.95 -6.84
C GLU A 329 12.50 -14.18 -8.15
N ASP A 330 11.41 -14.52 -8.87
CA ASP A 330 10.99 -13.84 -10.09
C ASP A 330 10.11 -12.64 -9.76
N ARG A 331 10.74 -11.47 -9.57
CA ARG A 331 10.07 -10.20 -9.25
C ARG A 331 10.57 -9.01 -10.09
N MET A 332 11.32 -9.28 -11.17
CA MET A 332 11.71 -8.23 -12.11
C MET A 332 10.51 -7.77 -12.93
N LEU A 333 10.58 -6.56 -13.48
CA LEU A 333 9.49 -5.96 -14.26
C LEU A 333 9.38 -6.47 -15.69
N ASP A 334 10.41 -7.17 -16.19
CA ASP A 334 10.49 -7.68 -17.57
C ASP A 334 9.80 -9.04 -17.75
#